data_6bd11edce4b6d75e8533aea4a0a6c85c
#
_entry.id   6bd11edce4b6d75e8533aea4a0a6c85c
#
_cell.length_a   1.000
_cell.length_b   1.000
_cell.length_c   1.000
_cell.angle_alpha   90.00
_cell.angle_beta   90.00
_cell.angle_gamma   90.00
#
_symmetry.space_group_name_H-M   'P 1'
#
loop_
_entity.id
_entity.type
_entity.pdbx_description
1 polymer ?
#
loop_
_entity_poly.entity_id
_entity_poly.type
_entity_poly.pdbx_seq_one_letter_code
_entity_poly.pdbx_strand_id
1 'polypeptide(L)'
;MKKGLLILLLLFVVPMAMCAPFALSLGGKGSVGNAVVLELDLERPVIEGVGGGFLAERATSSRDIVFALERAAKDPRVKGLYARIGGAGHGLATAMEVRDAVIAFRKSGKRAVAFSESFGELTPGTGGWFIATAFDEVWLQPAGSVSLAPLSGEGMFARDALEKLGVEPAIAARKEFKNAPNTFTEQGFTGPHREATLALLTSAQRTMTEAIALARPALGDSAGVAALLRGGPWTADEALQKKLVDKLGYRDDVMAAIKAQAGPDVRLLWLSRYLERAGSPYDTDGSVVAVVSAIGQIHRGPSNADPLSGTQSAGSDTIASALRQAIDDDEVKAIILRIDSPGGSVVASETIAHEVQRATTAGKPVIATMANVAGSGGYYIAMNADVIIAQPGTITGSIGVYAGKAVTTKAWEKVGINFEAIAVDDADTSFFSTDAPYSEAARARLDGMVDDIYGSFVRKVAAGRKHTVEEIEPFAHGRIWSGTDGKARFLVDELGGWPQAMAATRTRLGLATDANIRLRDFPADKPPIAALLAMLNPEHGDSSDDDGASATTRAVHVDGAALAARLQADSAARGGVHMLAPILEVLP
;
A
#
# COMPACT_ATOMS: atom_id res chain seq x y z
N MET A 1 -27.10 32.72 26.51
CA MET A 1 -26.07 32.93 25.48
C MET A 1 -25.67 31.68 24.72
N LYS A 2 -25.45 30.47 25.31
CA LYS A 2 -25.00 29.27 24.60
C LYS A 2 -26.01 28.70 23.56
N LYS A 3 -27.33 28.78 23.80
CA LYS A 3 -28.36 28.29 22.86
C LYS A 3 -28.53 29.21 21.63
N GLY A 4 -28.35 30.52 21.74
CA GLY A 4 -28.41 31.45 20.62
C GLY A 4 -27.22 31.29 19.66
N LEU A 5 -26.01 31.01 20.18
CA LEU A 5 -24.81 30.76 19.39
C LEU A 5 -24.93 29.43 18.58
N LEU A 6 -25.55 28.41 19.18
CA LEU A 6 -25.80 27.12 18.51
C LEU A 6 -26.80 27.26 17.39
N ILE A 7 -27.86 28.07 17.58
CA ILE A 7 -28.87 28.34 16.54
C ILE A 7 -28.27 29.19 15.41
N LEU A 8 -27.39 30.13 15.70
CA LEU A 8 -26.69 30.93 14.69
C LEU A 8 -25.72 30.06 13.89
N LEU A 9 -25.01 29.13 14.54
CA LEU A 9 -24.12 28.15 13.89
C LEU A 9 -24.90 27.21 12.95
N LEU A 10 -26.06 26.71 13.39
CA LEU A 10 -26.94 25.87 12.59
C LEU A 10 -27.61 26.62 11.42
N LEU A 11 -27.97 27.88 11.60
CA LEU A 11 -28.67 28.66 10.57
C LEU A 11 -27.74 29.27 9.51
N PHE A 12 -26.46 29.50 9.80
CA PHE A 12 -25.52 30.16 8.89
C PHE A 12 -24.37 29.25 8.43
N VAL A 13 -23.77 28.47 9.32
CA VAL A 13 -22.63 27.64 8.97
C VAL A 13 -23.03 26.37 8.22
N VAL A 14 -24.16 25.75 8.61
CA VAL A 14 -24.65 24.54 7.91
C VAL A 14 -25.14 24.85 6.49
N PRO A 15 -25.97 25.90 6.21
CA PRO A 15 -26.32 26.24 4.83
C PRO A 15 -25.12 26.70 3.98
N MET A 16 -24.18 27.45 4.58
CA MET A 16 -22.97 27.88 3.88
C MET A 16 -22.02 26.71 3.58
N ALA A 17 -21.89 25.74 4.47
CA ALA A 17 -21.16 24.50 4.24
C ALA A 17 -21.88 23.57 3.24
N MET A 18 -23.21 23.62 3.16
CA MET A 18 -23.99 22.87 2.16
C MET A 18 -24.00 23.55 0.78
N CYS A 19 -23.93 24.89 0.71
CA CYS A 19 -23.89 25.63 -0.55
C CYS A 19 -22.49 25.69 -1.19
N ALA A 20 -21.41 25.62 -0.41
CA ALA A 20 -20.06 25.65 -0.92
C ALA A 20 -19.73 24.49 -1.89
N PRO A 21 -20.05 23.21 -1.62
CA PRO A 21 -19.84 22.13 -2.59
C PRO A 21 -20.81 22.22 -3.79
N PHE A 22 -22.01 22.77 -3.61
CA PHE A 22 -22.95 22.99 -4.72
C PHE A 22 -22.48 24.12 -5.65
N ALA A 23 -21.94 25.21 -5.12
CA ALA A 23 -21.32 26.28 -5.90
C ALA A 23 -20.05 25.81 -6.62
N LEU A 24 -19.26 24.91 -6.00
CA LEU A 24 -18.09 24.28 -6.62
C LEU A 24 -18.48 23.23 -7.68
N SER A 25 -19.63 22.56 -7.56
CA SER A 25 -20.12 21.61 -8.56
C SER A 25 -20.72 22.29 -9.80
N LEU A 26 -21.17 23.54 -9.69
CA LEU A 26 -21.65 24.36 -10.80
C LEU A 26 -20.52 25.03 -11.61
N GLY A 27 -19.30 25.08 -11.04
CA GLY A 27 -18.09 25.41 -11.79
C GLY A 27 -17.72 24.24 -12.69
N GLY A 28 -18.10 24.30 -13.96
CA GLY A 28 -17.80 23.27 -14.97
C GLY A 28 -16.31 22.89 -14.90
N LYS A 29 -15.97 21.62 -15.13
CA LYS A 29 -14.60 21.12 -15.25
C LYS A 29 -13.83 22.07 -16.15
N GLY A 30 -12.99 22.94 -15.60
CA GLY A 30 -12.28 23.94 -16.39
C GLY A 30 -11.52 23.27 -17.55
N SER A 31 -11.29 23.98 -18.65
CA SER A 31 -10.56 23.41 -19.79
C SER A 31 -9.09 23.17 -19.47
N VAL A 32 -8.51 22.14 -20.06
CA VAL A 32 -7.04 22.05 -20.20
C VAL A 32 -6.62 23.16 -21.14
N GLY A 33 -5.74 24.05 -20.73
CA GLY A 33 -5.24 25.14 -21.59
C GLY A 33 -4.61 24.63 -22.90
N ASN A 34 -4.38 25.53 -23.85
CA ASN A 34 -3.83 25.17 -25.18
C ASN A 34 -2.37 24.66 -25.14
N ALA A 35 -1.59 25.09 -24.14
CA ALA A 35 -0.23 24.64 -23.91
C ALA A 35 0.05 24.57 -22.40
N VAL A 36 0.25 23.36 -21.89
CA VAL A 36 0.50 23.14 -20.47
C VAL A 36 1.71 22.25 -20.25
N VAL A 37 2.44 22.49 -19.16
CA VAL A 37 3.39 21.57 -18.56
C VAL A 37 2.74 21.04 -17.29
N LEU A 38 2.70 19.73 -17.17
CA LEU A 38 2.11 19.11 -15.96
C LEU A 38 3.04 19.30 -14.77
N GLU A 39 2.47 19.65 -13.64
CA GLU A 39 3.19 19.77 -12.37
C GLU A 39 2.82 18.59 -11.48
N LEU A 40 3.83 17.84 -11.03
CA LEU A 40 3.70 16.70 -10.14
C LEU A 40 4.46 17.00 -8.83
N ASP A 41 3.76 16.90 -7.71
CA ASP A 41 4.36 17.05 -6.38
C ASP A 41 4.65 15.67 -5.78
N LEU A 42 5.93 15.35 -5.64
CA LEU A 42 6.46 14.15 -5.01
C LEU A 42 7.25 14.49 -3.71
N GLU A 43 7.06 15.68 -3.17
CA GLU A 43 7.50 16.01 -1.81
C GLU A 43 6.60 15.39 -0.74
N ARG A 44 5.41 14.95 -1.15
CA ARG A 44 4.46 14.21 -0.33
C ARG A 44 4.44 12.74 -0.74
N PRO A 45 4.19 11.81 0.19
CA PRO A 45 4.06 10.41 -0.15
C PRO A 45 2.95 10.18 -1.19
N VAL A 46 3.24 9.34 -2.18
CA VAL A 46 2.24 8.79 -3.10
C VAL A 46 1.53 7.66 -2.37
N ILE A 47 0.21 7.66 -2.41
CA ILE A 47 -0.62 6.69 -1.71
C ILE A 47 -1.23 5.65 -2.64
N GLU A 48 -1.71 4.57 -2.07
CA GLU A 48 -2.61 3.62 -2.73
C GLU A 48 -4.05 3.89 -2.29
N GLY A 49 -5.00 3.68 -3.21
CA GLY A 49 -6.43 3.88 -2.95
C GLY A 49 -6.89 5.34 -2.94
N VAL A 50 -8.07 5.56 -2.40
CA VAL A 50 -8.68 6.89 -2.30
C VAL A 50 -8.26 7.48 -0.95
N GLY A 51 -7.13 8.18 -0.92
CA GLY A 51 -6.67 8.86 0.28
C GLY A 51 -7.11 10.32 0.32
N GLY A 52 -7.53 10.73 1.47
CA GLY A 52 -7.88 12.09 1.79
C GLY A 52 -9.07 12.13 2.74
N GLY A 53 -8.84 12.46 4.02
CA GLY A 53 -9.92 12.83 4.93
C GLY A 53 -10.62 14.10 4.44
N PHE A 54 -11.80 14.36 4.95
CA PHE A 54 -12.64 15.53 4.61
C PHE A 54 -11.89 16.88 4.69
N LEU A 55 -10.82 16.95 5.48
CA LEU A 55 -9.99 18.13 5.68
C LEU A 55 -8.59 18.03 5.06
N ALA A 56 -8.21 16.89 4.51
CA ALA A 56 -6.90 16.72 3.89
C ALA A 56 -6.96 17.05 2.39
N GLU A 57 -5.97 17.79 1.90
CA GLU A 57 -5.74 17.91 0.47
C GLU A 57 -5.66 16.51 -0.14
N ARG A 58 -6.37 16.28 -1.24
CA ARG A 58 -6.43 14.97 -1.90
C ARG A 58 -5.02 14.52 -2.27
N ALA A 59 -4.50 13.52 -1.56
CA ALA A 59 -3.19 12.98 -1.87
C ALA A 59 -3.21 12.32 -3.26
N THR A 60 -2.11 12.42 -3.98
CA THR A 60 -2.00 11.86 -5.32
C THR A 60 -1.77 10.35 -5.23
N SER A 61 -2.60 9.56 -5.90
CA SER A 61 -2.43 8.10 -5.93
C SER A 61 -1.47 7.67 -7.05
N SER A 62 -0.85 6.49 -6.87
CA SER A 62 -0.01 5.89 -7.92
C SER A 62 -0.81 5.70 -9.21
N ARG A 63 -2.08 5.28 -9.12
CA ARG A 63 -3.01 5.13 -10.24
C ARG A 63 -3.23 6.44 -10.99
N ASP A 64 -3.48 7.53 -10.25
CA ASP A 64 -3.72 8.83 -10.88
C ASP A 64 -2.48 9.33 -11.63
N ILE A 65 -1.28 9.12 -11.09
CA ILE A 65 -0.02 9.48 -11.76
C ILE A 65 0.13 8.68 -13.06
N VAL A 66 -0.02 7.37 -13.00
CA VAL A 66 0.12 6.49 -14.18
C VAL A 66 -0.88 6.88 -15.26
N PHE A 67 -2.16 7.03 -14.91
CA PHE A 67 -3.22 7.32 -15.87
C PHE A 67 -3.11 8.75 -16.45
N ALA A 68 -2.75 9.72 -15.61
CA ALA A 68 -2.54 11.08 -16.11
C ALA A 68 -1.36 11.15 -17.09
N LEU A 69 -0.25 10.48 -16.79
CA LEU A 69 0.93 10.47 -17.68
C LEU A 69 0.65 9.68 -18.97
N GLU A 70 -0.08 8.56 -18.90
CA GLU A 70 -0.51 7.84 -20.09
C GLU A 70 -1.39 8.70 -21.02
N ARG A 71 -2.37 9.41 -20.43
CA ARG A 71 -3.21 10.36 -21.17
C ARG A 71 -2.40 11.51 -21.74
N ALA A 72 -1.53 12.09 -20.91
CA ALA A 72 -0.69 13.24 -21.26
C ALA A 72 0.30 12.92 -22.39
N ALA A 73 0.80 11.69 -22.46
CA ALA A 73 1.70 11.28 -23.54
C ALA A 73 1.07 11.47 -24.93
N LYS A 74 -0.23 11.28 -25.05
CA LYS A 74 -0.99 11.38 -26.30
C LYS A 74 -1.65 12.76 -26.51
N ASP A 75 -1.71 13.62 -25.49
CA ASP A 75 -2.38 14.93 -25.57
C ASP A 75 -1.45 16.01 -26.13
N PRO A 76 -1.72 16.59 -27.33
CA PRO A 76 -0.85 17.59 -27.94
C PRO A 76 -0.76 18.91 -27.16
N ARG A 77 -1.71 19.18 -26.27
CA ARG A 77 -1.71 20.37 -25.39
C ARG A 77 -0.64 20.26 -24.29
N VAL A 78 -0.30 19.03 -23.88
CA VAL A 78 0.76 18.79 -22.90
C VAL A 78 2.12 18.89 -23.58
N LYS A 79 2.96 19.82 -23.11
CA LYS A 79 4.29 20.11 -23.67
C LYS A 79 5.44 19.46 -22.87
N GLY A 80 5.19 19.04 -21.63
CA GLY A 80 6.20 18.42 -20.79
C GLY A 80 5.66 18.09 -19.40
N LEU A 81 6.53 17.54 -18.58
CA LEU A 81 6.33 17.23 -17.17
C LEU A 81 7.38 17.95 -16.33
N TYR A 82 6.95 18.57 -15.26
CA TYR A 82 7.78 19.10 -14.19
C TYR A 82 7.41 18.42 -12.89
N ALA A 83 8.39 17.89 -12.16
CA ALA A 83 8.15 17.30 -10.84
C ALA A 83 9.00 17.98 -9.77
N ARG A 84 8.39 18.26 -8.62
CA ARG A 84 9.08 18.58 -7.38
C ARG A 84 9.26 17.28 -6.60
N ILE A 85 10.52 16.98 -6.22
CA ILE A 85 10.85 15.72 -5.56
C ILE A 85 11.69 16.03 -4.32
N GLY A 86 11.19 15.65 -3.15
CA GLY A 86 11.88 15.84 -1.87
C GLY A 86 12.37 14.54 -1.25
N GLY A 87 12.57 14.59 0.07
CA GLY A 87 12.95 13.44 0.90
C GLY A 87 11.76 12.60 1.37
N ALA A 88 10.57 12.72 0.78
CA ALA A 88 9.44 11.90 1.20
C ALA A 88 9.72 10.42 0.97
N GLY A 89 9.44 9.60 1.97
CA GLY A 89 9.52 8.14 1.86
C GLY A 89 8.41 7.62 0.94
N HIS A 90 8.77 7.14 -0.23
CA HIS A 90 7.87 6.39 -1.10
C HIS A 90 8.19 4.91 -0.97
N GLY A 91 7.18 4.05 -0.88
CA GLY A 91 7.42 2.62 -0.97
C GLY A 91 8.12 2.27 -2.30
N LEU A 92 9.03 1.31 -2.27
CA LEU A 92 9.88 1.02 -3.44
C LEU A 92 9.07 0.63 -4.68
N ALA A 93 8.02 -0.16 -4.52
CA ALA A 93 7.16 -0.55 -5.64
C ALA A 93 6.40 0.66 -6.22
N THR A 94 5.88 1.53 -5.37
CA THR A 94 5.25 2.80 -5.80
C THR A 94 6.26 3.69 -6.53
N ALA A 95 7.49 3.82 -6.02
CA ALA A 95 8.56 4.56 -6.69
C ALA A 95 8.87 3.99 -8.08
N MET A 96 8.93 2.66 -8.22
CA MET A 96 9.12 1.98 -9.51
C MET A 96 7.96 2.25 -10.46
N GLU A 97 6.73 2.19 -9.99
CA GLU A 97 5.54 2.45 -10.82
C GLU A 97 5.50 3.89 -11.34
N VAL A 98 5.83 4.87 -10.49
CA VAL A 98 5.98 6.27 -10.90
C VAL A 98 7.10 6.44 -11.93
N ARG A 99 8.25 5.80 -11.72
CA ARG A 99 9.37 5.80 -12.69
C ARG A 99 8.96 5.23 -14.04
N ASP A 100 8.28 4.09 -14.04
CA ASP A 100 7.81 3.43 -15.27
C ASP A 100 6.86 4.36 -16.05
N ALA A 101 5.97 5.05 -15.34
CA ALA A 101 5.05 6.02 -15.94
C ALA A 101 5.79 7.23 -16.54
N VAL A 102 6.81 7.78 -15.85
CA VAL A 102 7.65 8.87 -16.35
C VAL A 102 8.45 8.41 -17.57
N ILE A 103 9.07 7.24 -17.54
CA ILE A 103 9.83 6.68 -18.67
C ILE A 103 8.89 6.45 -19.87
N ALA A 104 7.69 5.95 -19.65
CA ALA A 104 6.68 5.78 -20.72
C ALA A 104 6.24 7.13 -21.30
N PHE A 105 6.01 8.14 -20.46
CA PHE A 105 5.68 9.50 -20.90
C PHE A 105 6.78 10.09 -21.77
N ARG A 106 8.05 9.95 -21.39
CA ARG A 106 9.22 10.44 -22.15
C ARG A 106 9.33 9.81 -23.54
N LYS A 107 8.89 8.56 -23.72
CA LYS A 107 8.84 7.90 -25.05
C LYS A 107 7.93 8.61 -26.05
N SER A 108 7.02 9.49 -25.60
CA SER A 108 6.22 10.36 -26.47
C SER A 108 7.02 11.52 -27.08
N GLY A 109 8.29 11.68 -26.72
CA GLY A 109 9.14 12.81 -27.12
C GLY A 109 8.97 14.08 -26.27
N LYS A 110 8.07 14.04 -25.28
CA LYS A 110 7.85 15.15 -24.35
C LYS A 110 8.84 15.08 -23.20
N ARG A 111 9.40 16.24 -22.86
CA ARG A 111 10.45 16.31 -21.85
C ARG A 111 9.91 16.26 -20.44
N ALA A 112 10.63 15.58 -19.55
CA ALA A 112 10.36 15.50 -18.13
C ALA A 112 11.54 16.09 -17.34
N VAL A 113 11.27 17.07 -16.46
CA VAL A 113 12.26 17.76 -15.63
C VAL A 113 11.91 17.54 -14.15
N ALA A 114 12.88 17.09 -13.38
CA ALA A 114 12.78 16.99 -11.92
C ALA A 114 13.54 18.15 -11.26
N PHE A 115 12.99 18.68 -10.19
CA PHE A 115 13.63 19.66 -9.32
C PHE A 115 13.52 19.22 -7.87
N SER A 116 14.60 19.37 -7.14
CA SER A 116 14.66 19.16 -5.71
C SER A 116 15.34 20.33 -5.02
N GLU A 117 14.81 20.72 -3.88
CA GLU A 117 15.52 21.62 -2.97
C GLU A 117 16.64 20.85 -2.27
N SER A 118 16.38 19.59 -1.88
CA SER A 118 17.36 18.64 -1.37
C SER A 118 16.80 17.22 -1.48
N PHE A 119 17.61 16.27 -1.94
CA PHE A 119 17.31 14.85 -1.81
C PHE A 119 17.77 14.37 -0.42
N GLY A 120 16.96 14.66 0.60
CA GLY A 120 17.22 14.36 2.00
C GLY A 120 18.09 15.42 2.70
N GLU A 121 17.51 16.11 3.66
CA GLU A 121 18.18 17.09 4.52
C GLU A 121 18.49 16.41 5.87
N LEU A 122 19.70 15.88 6.03
CA LEU A 122 20.13 15.04 7.16
C LEU A 122 19.35 13.72 7.33
N THR A 123 18.55 13.37 6.33
CA THR A 123 17.83 12.09 6.24
C THR A 123 18.14 11.43 4.90
N PRO A 124 18.02 10.11 4.75
CA PRO A 124 18.23 9.47 3.47
C PRO A 124 17.25 9.97 2.41
N GLY A 125 17.78 10.39 1.26
CA GLY A 125 17.04 10.86 0.09
C GLY A 125 17.07 9.90 -1.11
N THR A 126 17.55 8.68 -0.90
CA THR A 126 17.75 7.67 -1.95
C THR A 126 16.47 7.40 -2.74
N GLY A 127 15.31 7.29 -2.07
CA GLY A 127 14.02 7.01 -2.71
C GLY A 127 13.59 8.13 -3.66
N GLY A 128 13.63 9.38 -3.21
CA GLY A 128 13.31 10.54 -4.05
C GLY A 128 14.29 10.69 -5.22
N TRP A 129 15.59 10.55 -4.98
CA TRP A 129 16.59 10.59 -6.04
C TRP A 129 16.42 9.43 -7.03
N PHE A 130 16.09 8.23 -6.56
CA PHE A 130 15.75 7.09 -7.42
C PHE A 130 14.62 7.44 -8.41
N ILE A 131 13.56 8.09 -7.94
CA ILE A 131 12.49 8.55 -8.83
C ILE A 131 13.03 9.60 -9.81
N ALA A 132 13.80 10.57 -9.35
CA ALA A 132 14.34 11.64 -10.17
C ALA A 132 15.22 11.11 -11.32
N THR A 133 15.94 9.99 -11.14
CA THR A 133 16.76 9.39 -12.20
C THR A 133 15.96 8.91 -13.42
N ALA A 134 14.63 8.85 -13.35
CA ALA A 134 13.78 8.55 -14.50
C ALA A 134 13.51 9.76 -15.42
N PHE A 135 13.84 10.97 -14.98
CA PHE A 135 13.61 12.20 -15.73
C PHE A 135 14.75 12.49 -16.72
N ASP A 136 14.48 13.33 -17.72
CA ASP A 136 15.50 13.76 -18.71
C ASP A 136 16.55 14.67 -18.09
N GLU A 137 16.14 15.46 -17.08
CA GLU A 137 16.99 16.45 -16.44
C GLU A 137 16.61 16.56 -14.96
N VAL A 138 17.61 16.57 -14.10
CA VAL A 138 17.46 16.70 -12.64
C VAL A 138 18.19 17.96 -12.19
N TRP A 139 17.44 18.88 -11.58
CA TRP A 139 17.94 20.09 -10.97
C TRP A 139 17.99 19.98 -9.46
N LEU A 140 19.04 20.53 -8.87
CA LEU A 140 19.18 20.64 -7.42
C LEU A 140 19.45 22.09 -7.02
N GLN A 141 18.83 22.53 -5.93
CA GLN A 141 19.12 23.83 -5.35
C GLN A 141 20.59 23.90 -4.88
N PRO A 142 21.32 25.03 -5.07
CA PRO A 142 22.75 25.11 -4.72
C PRO A 142 23.07 24.82 -3.25
N ALA A 143 22.14 25.09 -2.33
CA ALA A 143 22.30 24.76 -0.90
C ALA A 143 21.86 23.35 -0.53
N GLY A 144 21.29 22.59 -1.48
CA GLY A 144 20.79 21.24 -1.26
C GLY A 144 21.89 20.18 -1.21
N SER A 145 21.48 18.97 -0.93
CA SER A 145 22.36 17.78 -0.93
C SER A 145 21.69 16.59 -1.60
N VAL A 146 22.50 15.61 -1.99
CA VAL A 146 22.03 14.28 -2.42
C VAL A 146 22.46 13.27 -1.36
N SER A 147 21.58 13.07 -0.39
CA SER A 147 21.85 12.24 0.79
C SER A 147 21.56 10.77 0.47
N LEU A 148 22.46 10.16 -0.31
CA LEU A 148 22.35 8.75 -0.67
C LEU A 148 22.81 7.84 0.48
N ALA A 149 22.07 6.75 0.65
CA ALA A 149 22.43 5.66 1.53
C ALA A 149 22.04 4.32 0.89
N PRO A 150 22.76 3.23 1.18
CA PRO A 150 22.32 1.89 0.84
C PRO A 150 20.98 1.59 1.52
N LEU A 151 20.17 0.71 0.91
CA LEU A 151 18.96 0.25 1.56
C LEU A 151 19.30 -0.47 2.86
N SER A 152 18.65 -0.08 3.92
CA SER A 152 18.79 -0.68 5.24
C SER A 152 17.40 -0.98 5.83
N GLY A 153 17.36 -1.88 6.79
CA GLY A 153 16.15 -2.21 7.54
C GLY A 153 16.47 -2.18 9.03
N GLU A 154 15.67 -1.46 9.79
CA GLU A 154 15.70 -1.44 11.23
C GLU A 154 14.51 -2.21 11.78
N GLY A 155 14.72 -3.00 12.83
CA GLY A 155 13.68 -3.78 13.50
C GLY A 155 13.55 -3.36 14.96
N MET A 156 12.33 -3.06 15.38
CA MET A 156 12.04 -2.85 16.79
C MET A 156 11.78 -4.20 17.48
N PHE A 157 12.40 -4.40 18.64
CA PHE A 157 12.23 -5.58 19.47
C PHE A 157 11.84 -5.16 20.88
N ALA A 158 10.63 -5.52 21.28
CA ALA A 158 10.00 -5.03 22.51
C ALA A 158 9.97 -6.08 23.64
N ARG A 159 10.57 -7.25 23.47
CA ARG A 159 10.55 -8.33 24.46
C ARG A 159 10.91 -7.86 25.87
N ASP A 160 12.05 -7.18 26.02
CA ASP A 160 12.53 -6.75 27.34
C ASP A 160 11.64 -5.65 27.95
N ALA A 161 11.05 -4.81 27.11
CA ALA A 161 10.09 -3.80 27.55
C ALA A 161 8.81 -4.47 28.08
N LEU A 162 8.28 -5.47 27.36
CA LEU A 162 7.14 -6.24 27.78
C LEU A 162 7.41 -7.00 29.08
N GLU A 163 8.57 -7.63 29.19
CA GLU A 163 9.00 -8.32 30.44
C GLU A 163 9.04 -7.36 31.64
N LYS A 164 9.62 -6.16 31.44
CA LYS A 164 9.62 -5.12 32.47
C LYS A 164 8.21 -4.67 32.88
N LEU A 165 7.28 -4.65 31.92
CA LEU A 165 5.87 -4.35 32.18
C LEU A 165 5.14 -5.52 32.83
N GLY A 166 5.71 -6.72 32.86
CA GLY A 166 5.04 -7.94 33.34
C GLY A 166 4.10 -8.57 32.31
N VAL A 167 4.33 -8.30 31.03
CA VAL A 167 3.58 -8.87 29.92
C VAL A 167 4.44 -9.95 29.25
N GLU A 168 3.89 -11.16 29.11
CA GLU A 168 4.58 -12.29 28.49
C GLU A 168 3.86 -12.68 27.18
N PRO A 169 4.52 -12.52 26.00
CA PRO A 169 3.97 -12.97 24.74
C PRO A 169 3.99 -14.50 24.64
N ALA A 170 2.82 -15.12 24.61
CA ALA A 170 2.65 -16.56 24.44
C ALA A 170 2.18 -16.86 23.01
N ILE A 171 3.10 -16.87 22.04
CA ILE A 171 2.82 -16.96 20.62
C ILE A 171 3.32 -18.28 20.04
N ALA A 172 2.54 -18.88 19.11
CA ALA A 172 2.94 -19.96 18.24
C ALA A 172 3.03 -19.44 16.80
N ALA A 173 4.11 -19.74 16.08
CA ALA A 173 4.32 -19.35 14.68
C ALA A 173 4.71 -20.55 13.81
N ARG A 174 4.43 -20.49 12.51
CA ARG A 174 4.85 -21.47 11.48
C ARG A 174 5.33 -20.74 10.23
N LYS A 175 6.52 -20.96 9.78
CA LYS A 175 7.67 -21.65 10.35
C LYS A 175 8.77 -20.64 10.68
N GLU A 176 10.06 -21.00 10.50
CA GLU A 176 11.23 -20.24 10.99
C GLU A 176 11.38 -18.82 10.42
N PHE A 177 10.79 -18.56 9.25
CA PHE A 177 10.79 -17.22 8.62
C PHE A 177 9.53 -16.40 8.92
N LYS A 178 8.57 -16.93 9.73
CA LYS A 178 7.42 -16.13 10.16
C LYS A 178 7.82 -15.17 11.27
N ASN A 179 8.44 -14.06 10.88
CA ASN A 179 9.15 -13.14 11.77
C ASN A 179 8.29 -12.04 12.38
N ALA A 180 7.03 -11.89 11.96
CA ALA A 180 6.15 -10.84 12.49
C ALA A 180 6.03 -10.86 14.03
N PRO A 181 5.93 -12.01 14.73
CA PRO A 181 5.90 -12.02 16.20
C PRO A 181 7.24 -11.69 16.86
N ASN A 182 8.36 -11.71 16.14
CA ASN A 182 9.70 -11.48 16.73
C ASN A 182 9.81 -10.09 17.37
N THR A 183 9.06 -9.11 16.90
CA THR A 183 8.94 -7.79 17.56
C THR A 183 8.59 -7.93 19.05
N PHE A 184 7.83 -8.94 19.42
CA PHE A 184 7.34 -9.14 20.79
C PHE A 184 8.11 -10.24 21.53
N THR A 185 8.65 -11.23 20.81
CA THR A 185 9.24 -12.44 21.40
C THR A 185 10.76 -12.43 21.47
N GLU A 186 11.42 -11.56 20.70
CA GLU A 186 12.86 -11.55 20.55
C GLU A 186 13.49 -10.24 21.04
N GLN A 187 14.80 -10.26 21.32
CA GLN A 187 15.62 -9.11 21.67
C GLN A 187 16.35 -8.51 20.46
N GLY A 188 16.29 -9.18 19.31
CA GLY A 188 16.98 -8.80 18.09
C GLY A 188 16.66 -9.75 16.94
N PHE A 189 17.31 -9.54 15.80
CA PHE A 189 17.13 -10.40 14.64
C PHE A 189 17.59 -11.84 14.92
N THR A 190 16.67 -12.80 14.79
CA THR A 190 17.04 -14.22 14.73
C THR A 190 17.79 -14.51 13.42
N GLY A 191 18.46 -15.66 13.32
CA GLY A 191 19.16 -16.09 12.10
C GLY A 191 18.26 -16.04 10.85
N PRO A 192 17.11 -16.74 10.85
CA PRO A 192 16.16 -16.70 9.72
C PRO A 192 15.59 -15.30 9.43
N HIS A 193 15.32 -14.51 10.48
CA HIS A 193 14.83 -13.15 10.31
C HIS A 193 15.85 -12.26 9.59
N ARG A 194 17.12 -12.29 10.06
CA ARG A 194 18.23 -11.57 9.42
C ARG A 194 18.45 -12.01 7.98
N GLU A 195 18.43 -13.33 7.72
CA GLU A 195 18.59 -13.89 6.38
C GLU A 195 17.52 -13.40 5.43
N ALA A 196 16.22 -13.51 5.78
CA ALA A 196 15.12 -13.10 4.93
C ALA A 196 15.16 -11.58 4.66
N THR A 197 15.42 -10.78 5.70
CA THR A 197 15.52 -9.32 5.59
C THR A 197 16.69 -8.90 4.69
N LEU A 198 17.88 -9.47 4.90
CA LEU A 198 19.05 -9.16 4.08
C LEU A 198 18.85 -9.58 2.62
N ALA A 199 18.24 -10.74 2.36
CA ALA A 199 17.94 -11.21 1.01
C ALA A 199 16.97 -10.23 0.30
N LEU A 200 15.92 -9.78 0.99
CA LEU A 200 14.98 -8.80 0.46
C LEU A 200 15.67 -7.46 0.13
N LEU A 201 16.44 -6.90 1.08
CA LEU A 201 17.16 -5.64 0.88
C LEU A 201 18.17 -5.74 -0.27
N THR A 202 18.88 -6.87 -0.37
CA THR A 202 19.84 -7.12 -1.46
C THR A 202 19.15 -7.18 -2.81
N SER A 203 18.03 -7.89 -2.90
CA SER A 203 17.22 -7.97 -4.11
C SER A 203 16.68 -6.60 -4.53
N ALA A 204 16.13 -5.85 -3.57
CA ALA A 204 15.62 -4.49 -3.78
C ALA A 204 16.72 -3.52 -4.23
N GLN A 205 17.88 -3.52 -3.55
CA GLN A 205 19.00 -2.64 -3.92
C GLN A 205 19.56 -2.99 -5.29
N ARG A 206 19.70 -4.27 -5.63
CA ARG A 206 20.12 -4.72 -6.96
C ARG A 206 19.17 -4.17 -8.03
N THR A 207 17.86 -4.39 -7.87
CA THR A 207 16.85 -3.90 -8.82
C THR A 207 16.90 -2.38 -8.98
N MET A 208 17.06 -1.65 -7.87
CA MET A 208 17.18 -0.20 -7.89
C MET A 208 18.45 0.26 -8.63
N THR A 209 19.60 -0.31 -8.32
CA THR A 209 20.88 0.09 -8.94
C THR A 209 20.94 -0.27 -10.42
N GLU A 210 20.38 -1.39 -10.84
CA GLU A 210 20.22 -1.77 -12.25
C GLU A 210 19.31 -0.78 -13.01
N ALA A 211 18.18 -0.40 -12.41
CA ALA A 211 17.26 0.57 -13.00
C ALA A 211 17.88 1.98 -13.12
N ILE A 212 18.70 2.38 -12.14
CA ILE A 212 19.43 3.66 -12.19
C ILE A 212 20.51 3.62 -13.29
N ALA A 213 21.33 2.56 -13.32
CA ALA A 213 22.39 2.40 -14.32
C ALA A 213 21.83 2.44 -15.76
N LEU A 214 20.67 1.80 -15.98
CA LEU A 214 19.98 1.83 -17.27
C LEU A 214 19.48 3.26 -17.64
N ALA A 215 18.93 3.98 -16.67
CA ALA A 215 18.37 5.32 -16.89
C ALA A 215 19.44 6.41 -16.99
N ARG A 216 20.57 6.22 -16.29
CA ARG A 216 21.70 7.15 -16.17
C ARG A 216 23.04 6.46 -16.48
N PRO A 217 23.33 6.11 -17.76
CA PRO A 217 24.57 5.40 -18.12
C PRO A 217 25.85 6.14 -17.72
N ALA A 218 25.78 7.46 -17.56
CA ALA A 218 26.92 8.29 -17.11
C ALA A 218 27.37 8.00 -15.67
N LEU A 219 26.55 7.29 -14.86
CA LEU A 219 26.88 6.85 -13.51
C LEU A 219 27.61 5.49 -13.47
N GLY A 220 27.82 4.87 -14.64
CA GLY A 220 28.41 3.53 -14.77
C GLY A 220 27.37 2.42 -14.67
N ASP A 221 27.85 1.24 -14.34
CA ASP A 221 27.03 0.05 -14.14
C ASP A 221 26.38 0.01 -12.72
N SER A 222 25.64 -1.04 -12.44
CA SER A 222 25.02 -1.27 -11.13
C SER A 222 26.02 -1.23 -9.95
N ALA A 223 27.25 -1.68 -10.16
CA ALA A 223 28.28 -1.63 -9.12
C ALA A 223 28.78 -0.19 -8.87
N GLY A 224 28.92 0.61 -9.94
CA GLY A 224 29.22 2.04 -9.87
C GLY A 224 28.14 2.80 -9.10
N VAL A 225 26.86 2.57 -9.42
CA VAL A 225 25.73 3.17 -8.69
C VAL A 225 25.75 2.72 -7.21
N ALA A 226 25.98 1.44 -6.92
CA ALA A 226 26.07 0.96 -5.55
C ALA A 226 27.24 1.61 -4.76
N ALA A 227 28.33 1.94 -5.42
CA ALA A 227 29.44 2.68 -4.80
C ALA A 227 29.02 4.13 -4.46
N LEU A 228 28.25 4.78 -5.34
CA LEU A 228 27.71 6.12 -5.08
C LEU A 228 26.75 6.14 -3.90
N LEU A 229 25.90 5.11 -3.75
CA LEU A 229 25.00 4.97 -2.60
C LEU A 229 25.78 4.86 -1.28
N ARG A 230 26.91 4.15 -1.28
CA ARG A 230 27.76 3.98 -0.08
C ARG A 230 28.61 5.20 0.25
N GLY A 231 28.86 6.06 -0.71
CA GLY A 231 29.75 7.22 -0.56
C GLY A 231 29.06 8.49 -0.11
N GLY A 232 27.73 8.54 -0.12
CA GLY A 232 26.97 9.73 0.30
C GLY A 232 27.07 10.03 1.81
N PRO A 233 26.53 11.17 2.24
CA PRO A 233 25.85 12.21 1.49
C PRO A 233 26.78 13.05 0.60
N TRP A 234 26.25 13.63 -0.49
CA TRP A 234 26.96 14.46 -1.45
C TRP A 234 26.44 15.89 -1.40
N THR A 235 27.34 16.88 -1.35
CA THR A 235 27.00 18.29 -1.53
C THR A 235 26.49 18.55 -2.95
N ALA A 236 25.85 19.69 -3.18
CA ALA A 236 25.33 20.04 -4.52
C ALA A 236 26.44 20.03 -5.58
N ASP A 237 27.61 20.62 -5.30
CA ASP A 237 28.73 20.66 -6.22
C ASP A 237 29.30 19.26 -6.52
N GLU A 238 29.44 18.41 -5.50
CA GLU A 238 29.87 17.01 -5.67
C GLU A 238 28.84 16.22 -6.48
N ALA A 239 27.54 16.43 -6.22
CA ALA A 239 26.46 15.78 -6.95
C ALA A 239 26.48 16.15 -8.43
N LEU A 240 26.72 17.43 -8.76
CA LEU A 240 26.89 17.89 -10.14
C LEU A 240 28.13 17.27 -10.80
N GLN A 241 29.30 17.29 -10.11
CA GLN A 241 30.55 16.69 -10.62
C GLN A 241 30.41 15.19 -10.86
N LYS A 242 29.70 14.49 -9.98
CA LYS A 242 29.42 13.03 -10.08
C LYS A 242 28.26 12.70 -11.02
N LYS A 243 27.62 13.70 -11.62
CA LYS A 243 26.45 13.53 -12.51
C LYS A 243 25.23 12.90 -11.83
N LEU A 244 25.13 13.02 -10.50
CA LEU A 244 23.94 12.64 -9.75
C LEU A 244 22.77 13.56 -10.08
N VAL A 245 23.09 14.83 -10.38
CA VAL A 245 22.19 15.85 -10.91
C VAL A 245 22.78 16.48 -12.16
N ASP A 246 21.96 17.09 -12.98
CA ASP A 246 22.38 17.67 -14.26
C ASP A 246 22.69 19.16 -14.15
N LYS A 247 22.00 19.86 -13.23
CA LYS A 247 22.14 21.30 -13.04
C LYS A 247 21.92 21.71 -11.59
N LEU A 248 22.56 22.83 -11.23
CA LEU A 248 22.24 23.57 -10.00
C LEU A 248 21.44 24.81 -10.37
N GLY A 249 20.42 25.14 -9.58
CA GLY A 249 19.58 26.31 -9.79
C GLY A 249 18.37 26.31 -8.88
N TYR A 250 17.63 27.39 -8.93
CA TYR A 250 16.40 27.56 -8.16
C TYR A 250 15.16 27.23 -9.00
N ARG A 251 14.00 27.16 -8.36
CA ARG A 251 12.74 26.82 -9.04
C ARG A 251 12.42 27.78 -10.19
N ASP A 252 12.73 29.06 -10.06
CA ASP A 252 12.53 30.07 -11.10
C ASP A 252 13.45 29.86 -12.32
N ASP A 253 14.70 29.41 -12.12
CA ASP A 253 15.60 29.01 -13.21
C ASP A 253 15.03 27.83 -14.00
N VAL A 254 14.50 26.83 -13.28
CA VAL A 254 13.83 25.67 -13.90
C VAL A 254 12.62 26.13 -14.71
N MET A 255 11.79 27.03 -14.14
CA MET A 255 10.63 27.56 -14.84
C MET A 255 11.02 28.36 -16.08
N ALA A 256 12.11 29.14 -16.03
CA ALA A 256 12.64 29.85 -17.18
C ALA A 256 13.11 28.86 -18.28
N ALA A 257 13.80 27.79 -17.90
CA ALA A 257 14.24 26.74 -18.82
C ALA A 257 13.06 26.02 -19.49
N ILE A 258 12.02 25.70 -18.71
CA ILE A 258 10.78 25.07 -19.23
C ILE A 258 10.08 25.99 -20.23
N LYS A 259 9.91 27.28 -19.91
CA LYS A 259 9.29 28.26 -20.81
C LYS A 259 10.08 28.48 -22.09
N ALA A 260 11.41 28.50 -22.00
CA ALA A 260 12.29 28.63 -23.16
C ALA A 260 12.09 27.46 -24.16
N GLN A 261 11.78 26.28 -23.69
CA GLN A 261 11.59 25.09 -24.51
C GLN A 261 10.13 24.89 -24.97
N ALA A 262 9.18 25.05 -24.06
CA ALA A 262 7.77 24.76 -24.30
C ALA A 262 6.99 25.96 -24.88
N GLY A 263 7.61 27.13 -24.89
CA GLY A 263 7.04 28.42 -25.35
C GLY A 263 6.69 29.34 -24.19
N PRO A 264 6.69 30.67 -24.41
CA PRO A 264 6.50 31.67 -23.35
C PRO A 264 5.10 31.62 -22.72
N ASP A 265 4.08 31.18 -23.47
CA ASP A 265 2.68 31.14 -23.04
C ASP A 265 2.32 29.86 -22.33
N VAL A 266 3.27 28.94 -22.13
CA VAL A 266 3.01 27.67 -21.42
C VAL A 266 2.65 27.93 -19.95
N ARG A 267 1.65 27.22 -19.46
CA ARG A 267 1.20 27.30 -18.07
C ARG A 267 1.46 25.97 -17.34
N LEU A 268 1.74 26.07 -16.05
CA LEU A 268 1.76 24.89 -15.18
C LEU A 268 0.32 24.48 -14.88
N LEU A 269 0.10 23.18 -14.88
CA LEU A 269 -1.17 22.57 -14.49
C LEU A 269 -0.89 21.36 -13.61
N TRP A 270 -1.41 21.37 -12.41
CA TRP A 270 -1.32 20.22 -11.50
C TRP A 270 -1.81 18.95 -12.18
N LEU A 271 -1.06 17.86 -12.04
CA LEU A 271 -1.36 16.57 -12.65
C LEU A 271 -2.77 16.08 -12.26
N SER A 272 -3.17 16.23 -11.00
CA SER A 272 -4.52 15.90 -10.53
C SER A 272 -5.60 16.71 -11.25
N ARG A 273 -5.39 18.01 -11.41
CA ARG A 273 -6.32 18.90 -12.16
C ARG A 273 -6.35 18.58 -13.64
N TYR A 274 -5.24 18.16 -14.20
CA TYR A 274 -5.21 17.68 -15.58
C TYR A 274 -6.08 16.43 -15.74
N LEU A 275 -5.93 15.44 -14.88
CA LEU A 275 -6.72 14.21 -14.93
C LEU A 275 -8.24 14.49 -14.75
N GLU A 276 -8.60 15.37 -13.82
CA GLU A 276 -10.00 15.81 -13.63
C GLU A 276 -10.59 16.45 -14.90
N ARG A 277 -9.81 17.25 -15.64
CA ARG A 277 -10.25 18.00 -16.81
C ARG A 277 -10.20 17.21 -18.11
N ALA A 278 -9.15 16.41 -18.28
CA ALA A 278 -8.94 15.60 -19.48
C ALA A 278 -9.69 14.25 -19.42
N GLY A 279 -10.07 13.80 -18.23
CA GLY A 279 -10.61 12.47 -17.96
C GLY A 279 -9.52 11.39 -17.93
N SER A 280 -9.82 10.26 -17.30
CA SER A 280 -8.95 9.08 -17.32
C SER A 280 -8.87 8.49 -18.74
N PRO A 281 -7.75 7.89 -19.15
CA PRO A 281 -7.69 7.11 -20.40
C PRO A 281 -8.62 5.89 -20.38
N TYR A 282 -9.10 5.51 -19.21
CA TYR A 282 -9.99 4.37 -18.96
C TYR A 282 -11.44 4.79 -18.60
N ASP A 283 -11.79 6.05 -18.84
CA ASP A 283 -13.16 6.59 -18.76
C ASP A 283 -13.72 6.75 -20.18
N THR A 284 -13.81 5.64 -20.90
CA THR A 284 -14.20 5.57 -22.31
C THR A 284 -15.19 4.43 -22.52
N ASP A 285 -15.86 4.41 -23.67
CA ASP A 285 -16.66 3.24 -24.06
C ASP A 285 -15.71 2.05 -24.31
N GLY A 286 -16.00 0.92 -23.69
CA GLY A 286 -15.18 -0.29 -23.78
C GLY A 286 -15.66 -1.37 -22.82
N SER A 287 -14.96 -2.50 -22.81
CA SER A 287 -15.24 -3.58 -21.84
C SER A 287 -15.10 -3.07 -20.41
N VAL A 288 -16.15 -3.23 -19.62
CA VAL A 288 -16.15 -2.80 -18.22
C VAL A 288 -15.30 -3.75 -17.38
N VAL A 289 -14.36 -3.20 -16.63
CA VAL A 289 -13.48 -3.92 -15.71
C VAL A 289 -13.65 -3.31 -14.32
N ALA A 290 -14.02 -4.15 -13.37
CA ALA A 290 -14.14 -3.74 -11.99
C ALA A 290 -12.75 -3.55 -11.36
N VAL A 291 -12.61 -2.52 -10.54
CA VAL A 291 -11.42 -2.33 -9.68
C VAL A 291 -11.85 -2.47 -8.23
N VAL A 292 -11.28 -3.44 -7.54
CA VAL A 292 -11.48 -3.65 -6.10
C VAL A 292 -10.14 -3.48 -5.41
N SER A 293 -10.11 -2.69 -4.33
CA SER A 293 -8.88 -2.38 -3.60
C SER A 293 -8.89 -3.00 -2.20
N ALA A 294 -7.78 -3.67 -1.85
CA ALA A 294 -7.52 -4.24 -0.53
C ALA A 294 -6.28 -3.57 0.06
N ILE A 295 -6.48 -2.48 0.81
CA ILE A 295 -5.41 -1.61 1.31
C ILE A 295 -5.39 -1.60 2.83
N GLY A 296 -4.19 -1.81 3.39
CA GLY A 296 -3.96 -1.89 4.82
C GLY A 296 -4.21 -3.29 5.41
N GLN A 297 -4.26 -3.36 6.73
CA GLN A 297 -4.40 -4.62 7.45
C GLN A 297 -5.78 -5.26 7.20
N ILE A 298 -5.78 -6.57 6.88
CA ILE A 298 -7.00 -7.34 6.64
C ILE A 298 -7.65 -7.72 7.98
N HIS A 299 -8.93 -7.38 8.13
CA HIS A 299 -9.71 -7.68 9.34
C HIS A 299 -11.17 -8.06 9.00
N ARG A 300 -11.89 -8.60 9.95
CA ARG A 300 -13.32 -8.90 9.83
C ARG A 300 -14.13 -7.62 9.95
N GLY A 301 -15.24 -7.56 9.24
CA GLY A 301 -16.13 -6.39 9.22
C GLY A 301 -15.84 -5.41 8.07
N PRO A 302 -16.40 -4.21 8.13
CA PRO A 302 -16.26 -3.18 7.09
C PRO A 302 -14.86 -2.59 7.05
N SER A 303 -14.42 -2.16 5.86
CA SER A 303 -13.19 -1.37 5.69
C SER A 303 -13.33 -0.01 6.37
N ASN A 304 -12.25 0.46 6.95
CA ASN A 304 -12.17 1.77 7.60
C ASN A 304 -11.07 2.63 6.96
N ALA A 305 -11.34 3.93 6.86
CA ALA A 305 -10.33 4.93 6.57
C ALA A 305 -10.39 5.97 7.70
N ASP A 306 -9.27 6.18 8.37
CA ASP A 306 -9.18 7.23 9.39
C ASP A 306 -9.07 8.60 8.71
N PRO A 307 -10.04 9.50 8.92
CA PRO A 307 -10.05 10.81 8.28
C PRO A 307 -8.88 11.72 8.70
N LEU A 308 -8.24 11.46 9.83
CA LEU A 308 -7.17 12.29 10.40
C LEU A 308 -5.79 11.79 9.97
N SER A 309 -5.53 10.48 10.12
CA SER A 309 -4.23 9.89 9.77
C SER A 309 -4.14 9.45 8.29
N GLY A 310 -5.26 9.32 7.59
CA GLY A 310 -5.32 8.74 6.26
C GLY A 310 -5.06 7.23 6.22
N THR A 311 -4.89 6.59 7.38
CA THR A 311 -4.66 5.15 7.47
C THR A 311 -5.90 4.37 7.03
N GLN A 312 -5.71 3.40 6.14
CA GLN A 312 -6.78 2.55 5.64
C GLN A 312 -6.63 1.13 6.19
N SER A 313 -7.76 0.44 6.29
CA SER A 313 -7.79 -0.98 6.63
C SER A 313 -8.74 -1.74 5.69
N ALA A 314 -8.38 -2.99 5.41
CA ALA A 314 -9.06 -3.86 4.47
C ALA A 314 -10.07 -4.76 5.21
N GLY A 315 -11.33 -4.32 5.27
CA GLY A 315 -12.41 -5.09 5.88
C GLY A 315 -12.99 -6.15 4.94
N SER A 316 -13.10 -7.40 5.41
CA SER A 316 -13.60 -8.52 4.60
C SER A 316 -15.00 -8.29 4.04
N ASP A 317 -15.87 -7.63 4.80
CA ASP A 317 -17.27 -7.44 4.38
C ASP A 317 -17.37 -6.48 3.21
N THR A 318 -16.61 -5.37 3.26
CA THR A 318 -16.55 -4.39 2.17
C THR A 318 -15.98 -5.01 0.90
N ILE A 319 -14.84 -5.71 1.01
CA ILE A 319 -14.13 -6.26 -0.16
C ILE A 319 -14.92 -7.43 -0.76
N ALA A 320 -15.44 -8.34 0.06
CA ALA A 320 -16.25 -9.45 -0.41
C ALA A 320 -17.56 -8.96 -1.06
N SER A 321 -18.22 -7.94 -0.48
CA SER A 321 -19.39 -7.32 -1.09
C SER A 321 -19.06 -6.67 -2.43
N ALA A 322 -17.93 -5.95 -2.54
CA ALA A 322 -17.48 -5.36 -3.79
C ALA A 322 -17.22 -6.41 -4.88
N LEU A 323 -16.56 -7.53 -4.51
CA LEU A 323 -16.34 -8.64 -5.42
C LEU A 323 -17.67 -9.29 -5.87
N ARG A 324 -18.61 -9.53 -4.95
CA ARG A 324 -19.95 -10.05 -5.29
C ARG A 324 -20.69 -9.13 -6.27
N GLN A 325 -20.74 -7.83 -5.98
CA GLN A 325 -21.36 -6.86 -6.89
C GLN A 325 -20.70 -6.89 -8.28
N ALA A 326 -19.38 -6.97 -8.35
CA ALA A 326 -18.65 -7.10 -9.61
C ALA A 326 -18.93 -8.44 -10.32
N ILE A 327 -19.14 -9.54 -9.58
CA ILE A 327 -19.50 -10.85 -10.13
C ILE A 327 -20.93 -10.80 -10.70
N ASP A 328 -21.87 -10.19 -9.99
CA ASP A 328 -23.30 -10.18 -10.34
C ASP A 328 -23.63 -9.12 -11.42
N ASP A 329 -22.76 -8.15 -11.69
CA ASP A 329 -22.94 -7.14 -12.73
C ASP A 329 -22.57 -7.69 -14.12
N ASP A 330 -23.56 -7.91 -14.97
CA ASP A 330 -23.40 -8.44 -16.34
C ASP A 330 -22.51 -7.57 -17.25
N GLU A 331 -22.37 -6.28 -16.96
CA GLU A 331 -21.48 -5.39 -17.73
C GLU A 331 -20.01 -5.67 -17.42
N VAL A 332 -19.68 -6.09 -16.19
CA VAL A 332 -18.32 -6.37 -15.74
C VAL A 332 -17.79 -7.63 -16.42
N LYS A 333 -16.68 -7.50 -17.15
CA LYS A 333 -16.06 -8.60 -17.91
C LYS A 333 -14.81 -9.16 -17.23
N ALA A 334 -14.14 -8.39 -16.38
CA ALA A 334 -12.97 -8.81 -15.60
C ALA A 334 -12.88 -7.99 -14.31
N ILE A 335 -12.06 -8.44 -13.37
CA ILE A 335 -11.83 -7.76 -12.10
C ILE A 335 -10.33 -7.52 -11.93
N ILE A 336 -9.94 -6.31 -11.58
CA ILE A 336 -8.61 -5.98 -11.09
C ILE A 336 -8.69 -5.87 -9.57
N LEU A 337 -7.93 -6.72 -8.87
CA LEU A 337 -7.77 -6.67 -7.42
C LEU A 337 -6.45 -5.97 -7.09
N ARG A 338 -6.50 -4.71 -6.67
CA ARG A 338 -5.32 -3.95 -6.21
C ARG A 338 -5.06 -4.23 -4.74
N ILE A 339 -3.84 -4.68 -4.42
CA ILE A 339 -3.47 -5.11 -3.07
C ILE A 339 -2.28 -4.30 -2.57
N ASP A 340 -2.45 -3.65 -1.40
CA ASP A 340 -1.35 -3.08 -0.61
C ASP A 340 -1.58 -3.43 0.87
N SER A 341 -1.26 -4.67 1.24
CA SER A 341 -1.63 -5.24 2.53
C SER A 341 -0.56 -6.17 3.10
N PRO A 342 -0.17 -5.98 4.38
CA PRO A 342 0.72 -6.91 5.08
C PRO A 342 0.01 -8.23 5.47
N GLY A 343 -1.29 -8.33 5.23
CA GLY A 343 -2.13 -9.43 5.66
C GLY A 343 -2.98 -9.09 6.89
N GLY A 344 -3.32 -10.09 7.69
CA GLY A 344 -4.16 -9.92 8.89
C GLY A 344 -4.91 -11.18 9.28
N SER A 345 -6.20 -11.05 9.58
CA SER A 345 -7.07 -12.13 10.00
C SER A 345 -7.17 -13.25 8.95
N VAL A 346 -6.94 -14.49 9.38
CA VAL A 346 -7.08 -15.69 8.53
C VAL A 346 -8.49 -15.79 7.98
N VAL A 347 -9.50 -15.66 8.84
CA VAL A 347 -10.91 -15.79 8.46
C VAL A 347 -11.33 -14.72 7.46
N ALA A 348 -10.90 -13.47 7.67
CA ALA A 348 -11.19 -12.39 6.75
C ALA A 348 -10.52 -12.59 5.38
N SER A 349 -9.26 -13.04 5.38
CA SER A 349 -8.53 -13.37 4.14
C SER A 349 -9.19 -14.53 3.39
N GLU A 350 -9.68 -15.55 4.10
CA GLU A 350 -10.44 -16.66 3.53
C GLU A 350 -11.73 -16.18 2.86
N THR A 351 -12.49 -15.31 3.53
CA THR A 351 -13.73 -14.74 2.98
C THR A 351 -13.47 -14.01 1.65
N ILE A 352 -12.43 -13.18 1.59
CA ILE A 352 -12.07 -12.46 0.37
C ILE A 352 -11.58 -13.42 -0.72
N ALA A 353 -10.68 -14.36 -0.38
CA ALA A 353 -10.14 -15.34 -1.33
C ALA A 353 -11.22 -16.25 -1.93
N HIS A 354 -12.27 -16.57 -1.16
CA HIS A 354 -13.43 -17.30 -1.64
C HIS A 354 -14.16 -16.53 -2.74
N GLU A 355 -14.37 -15.22 -2.59
CA GLU A 355 -15.03 -14.40 -3.62
C GLU A 355 -14.13 -14.25 -4.88
N VAL A 356 -12.81 -14.16 -4.72
CA VAL A 356 -11.87 -14.21 -5.85
C VAL A 356 -12.03 -15.52 -6.63
N GLN A 357 -12.11 -16.65 -5.92
CA GLN A 357 -12.34 -17.96 -6.53
C GLN A 357 -13.71 -18.01 -7.24
N ARG A 358 -14.76 -17.45 -6.63
CA ARG A 358 -16.08 -17.38 -7.27
C ARG A 358 -16.05 -16.58 -8.57
N ALA A 359 -15.34 -15.44 -8.60
CA ALA A 359 -15.20 -14.63 -9.80
C ALA A 359 -14.55 -15.43 -10.95
N THR A 360 -13.42 -16.08 -10.67
CA THR A 360 -12.73 -16.91 -11.69
C THR A 360 -13.60 -18.08 -12.14
N THR A 361 -14.34 -18.72 -11.24
CA THR A 361 -15.27 -19.81 -11.56
C THR A 361 -16.46 -19.33 -12.41
N ALA A 362 -16.94 -18.11 -12.18
CA ALA A 362 -17.99 -17.46 -12.95
C ALA A 362 -17.53 -17.00 -14.35
N GLY A 363 -16.27 -17.23 -14.71
CA GLY A 363 -15.69 -16.83 -16.00
C GLY A 363 -15.32 -15.36 -16.10
N LYS A 364 -15.23 -14.65 -14.96
CA LYS A 364 -14.71 -13.28 -14.88
C LYS A 364 -13.26 -13.33 -14.44
N PRO A 365 -12.29 -13.15 -15.35
CA PRO A 365 -10.86 -13.17 -14.99
C PRO A 365 -10.53 -12.17 -13.91
N VAL A 366 -9.74 -12.61 -12.92
CA VAL A 366 -9.22 -11.76 -11.85
C VAL A 366 -7.73 -11.52 -12.07
N ILE A 367 -7.34 -10.26 -12.16
CA ILE A 367 -5.96 -9.80 -12.24
C ILE A 367 -5.60 -9.16 -10.90
N ALA A 368 -4.79 -9.85 -10.09
CA ALA A 368 -4.27 -9.27 -8.85
C ALA A 368 -3.03 -8.43 -9.18
N THR A 369 -3.03 -7.15 -8.78
CA THR A 369 -1.87 -6.26 -8.91
C THR A 369 -1.44 -5.78 -7.54
N MET A 370 -0.19 -6.10 -7.18
CA MET A 370 0.39 -5.81 -5.88
C MET A 370 1.10 -4.46 -5.92
N ALA A 371 0.87 -3.64 -4.90
CA ALA A 371 1.59 -2.39 -4.68
C ALA A 371 2.86 -2.65 -3.85
N ASN A 372 3.08 -1.90 -2.75
CA ASN A 372 4.28 -2.06 -1.95
C ASN A 372 4.33 -3.40 -1.21
N VAL A 373 3.19 -3.85 -0.70
CA VAL A 373 3.12 -5.07 0.10
C VAL A 373 1.89 -5.91 -0.29
N ALA A 374 2.10 -7.19 -0.54
CA ALA A 374 1.03 -8.19 -0.60
C ALA A 374 1.54 -9.48 0.04
N GLY A 375 1.65 -9.45 1.37
CA GLY A 375 2.22 -10.54 2.15
C GLY A 375 1.20 -11.26 3.00
N SER A 376 1.45 -12.53 3.28
CA SER A 376 0.65 -13.32 4.21
C SER A 376 -0.84 -13.35 3.81
N GLY A 377 -1.75 -12.77 4.59
CA GLY A 377 -3.16 -12.59 4.21
C GLY A 377 -3.33 -11.81 2.90
N GLY A 378 -2.45 -10.83 2.61
CA GLY A 378 -2.44 -10.11 1.33
C GLY A 378 -2.07 -11.00 0.15
N TYR A 379 -1.16 -11.97 0.33
CA TYR A 379 -0.89 -13.00 -0.67
C TYR A 379 -2.02 -14.02 -0.76
N TYR A 380 -2.63 -14.36 0.38
CA TYR A 380 -3.76 -15.30 0.46
C TYR A 380 -4.93 -14.85 -0.41
N ILE A 381 -5.27 -13.57 -0.42
CA ILE A 381 -6.37 -13.05 -1.27
C ILE A 381 -6.00 -12.98 -2.75
N ALA A 382 -4.70 -13.00 -3.09
CA ALA A 382 -4.21 -12.96 -4.47
C ALA A 382 -4.05 -14.37 -5.10
N MET A 383 -3.82 -15.42 -4.30
CA MET A 383 -3.34 -16.72 -4.78
C MET A 383 -4.23 -17.39 -5.83
N ASN A 384 -5.54 -17.10 -5.82
CA ASN A 384 -6.52 -17.66 -6.75
C ASN A 384 -6.77 -16.78 -7.98
N ALA A 385 -6.08 -15.65 -8.13
CA ALA A 385 -6.20 -14.81 -9.32
C ALA A 385 -5.64 -15.50 -10.57
N ASP A 386 -6.21 -15.19 -11.74
CA ASP A 386 -5.74 -15.72 -13.03
C ASP A 386 -4.36 -15.21 -13.43
N VAL A 387 -4.03 -14.00 -12.98
CA VAL A 387 -2.70 -13.38 -13.16
C VAL A 387 -2.36 -12.58 -11.91
N ILE A 388 -1.16 -12.78 -11.39
CA ILE A 388 -0.60 -12.02 -10.29
C ILE A 388 0.55 -11.16 -10.81
N ILE A 389 0.41 -9.84 -10.63
CA ILE A 389 1.39 -8.84 -11.07
C ILE A 389 1.96 -8.13 -9.86
N ALA A 390 3.28 -7.96 -9.83
CA ALA A 390 3.97 -7.23 -8.78
C ALA A 390 5.10 -6.39 -9.36
N GLN A 391 5.39 -5.24 -8.77
CA GLN A 391 6.62 -4.52 -9.08
C GLN A 391 7.84 -5.33 -8.57
N PRO A 392 9.00 -5.20 -9.21
CA PRO A 392 10.21 -5.88 -8.73
C PRO A 392 10.51 -5.65 -7.25
N GLY A 393 10.20 -4.45 -6.74
CA GLY A 393 10.37 -4.05 -5.34
C GLY A 393 9.21 -4.35 -4.41
N THR A 394 8.12 -4.95 -4.87
CA THR A 394 7.00 -5.39 -4.03
C THR A 394 7.45 -6.41 -3.00
N ILE A 395 6.99 -6.30 -1.77
CA ILE A 395 7.18 -7.32 -0.73
C ILE A 395 5.99 -8.29 -0.78
N THR A 396 6.26 -9.58 -1.01
CA THR A 396 5.20 -10.60 -1.14
C THR A 396 5.57 -11.91 -0.44
N GLY A 397 4.74 -12.93 -0.59
CA GLY A 397 4.93 -14.23 0.07
C GLY A 397 4.48 -14.19 1.53
N SER A 398 5.40 -14.36 2.48
CA SER A 398 5.08 -14.51 3.91
C SER A 398 4.03 -15.60 4.17
N ILE A 399 4.06 -16.69 3.37
CA ILE A 399 3.14 -17.82 3.47
C ILE A 399 3.42 -18.54 4.79
N GLY A 400 2.70 -18.14 5.81
CA GLY A 400 2.90 -18.57 7.18
C GLY A 400 1.86 -17.94 8.10
N VAL A 401 1.74 -18.45 9.31
CA VAL A 401 0.73 -18.08 10.28
C VAL A 401 1.35 -17.96 11.67
N TYR A 402 0.77 -17.11 12.49
CA TYR A 402 1.03 -17.09 13.91
C TYR A 402 -0.27 -16.81 14.68
N ALA A 403 -0.32 -17.30 15.90
CA ALA A 403 -1.42 -17.03 16.83
C ALA A 403 -0.89 -17.07 18.27
N GLY A 404 -1.59 -16.40 19.16
CA GLY A 404 -1.23 -16.39 20.56
C GLY A 404 -1.95 -15.30 21.33
N LYS A 405 -1.48 -15.08 22.54
CA LYS A 405 -1.98 -14.06 23.44
C LYS A 405 -0.83 -13.39 24.20
N ALA A 406 -1.10 -12.24 24.76
CA ALA A 406 -0.26 -11.63 25.79
C ALA A 406 -0.78 -12.08 27.17
N VAL A 407 0.10 -12.66 27.99
CA VAL A 407 -0.20 -12.99 29.39
C VAL A 407 0.16 -11.79 30.25
N THR A 408 -0.82 -11.27 30.97
CA THR A 408 -0.70 -9.99 31.72
C THR A 408 -0.69 -10.15 33.23
N THR A 409 -0.71 -11.38 33.75
CA THR A 409 -0.75 -11.70 35.18
C THR A 409 0.25 -10.88 35.99
N LYS A 410 1.53 -10.94 35.61
CA LYS A 410 2.61 -10.23 36.31
C LYS A 410 2.48 -8.70 36.22
N ALA A 411 1.84 -8.18 35.18
CA ALA A 411 1.59 -6.74 35.05
C ALA A 411 0.56 -6.27 36.07
N TRP A 412 -0.50 -7.05 36.27
CA TRP A 412 -1.54 -6.78 37.25
C TRP A 412 -1.05 -6.95 38.68
N GLU A 413 -0.25 -7.99 38.96
CA GLU A 413 0.41 -8.20 40.27
C GLU A 413 1.24 -6.99 40.72
N LYS A 414 1.92 -6.31 39.78
CA LYS A 414 2.70 -5.09 40.08
C LYS A 414 1.87 -3.94 40.62
N VAL A 415 0.59 -3.89 40.31
CA VAL A 415 -0.35 -2.86 40.78
C VAL A 415 -1.32 -3.41 41.84
N GLY A 416 -1.05 -4.63 42.36
CA GLY A 416 -1.83 -5.23 43.43
C GLY A 416 -3.16 -5.83 43.00
N ILE A 417 -3.34 -6.14 41.71
CA ILE A 417 -4.57 -6.78 41.20
C ILE A 417 -4.27 -8.27 40.95
N ASN A 418 -5.13 -9.12 41.48
CA ASN A 418 -5.07 -10.56 41.28
C ASN A 418 -6.35 -11.03 40.61
N PHE A 419 -6.22 -12.06 39.73
CA PHE A 419 -7.32 -12.70 39.05
C PHE A 419 -7.43 -14.16 39.52
N GLU A 420 -8.63 -14.60 39.78
CA GLU A 420 -8.95 -15.99 40.07
C GLU A 420 -10.07 -16.43 39.14
N ALA A 421 -9.90 -17.57 38.48
CA ALA A 421 -10.88 -18.11 37.56
C ALA A 421 -11.72 -19.18 38.26
N ILE A 422 -13.02 -19.16 38.03
CA ILE A 422 -13.95 -20.24 38.42
C ILE A 422 -14.56 -20.76 37.12
N ALA A 423 -14.49 -22.08 36.90
CA ALA A 423 -15.03 -22.71 35.71
C ALA A 423 -15.99 -23.85 36.12
N VAL A 424 -16.98 -24.11 35.26
CA VAL A 424 -17.87 -25.27 35.41
C VAL A 424 -17.05 -26.53 35.16
N ASP A 425 -17.24 -27.55 36.02
CA ASP A 425 -16.55 -28.83 35.96
C ASP A 425 -15.00 -28.73 35.98
N ASP A 426 -14.47 -27.72 36.66
CA ASP A 426 -13.03 -27.43 36.74
C ASP A 426 -12.34 -27.37 35.35
N ALA A 427 -13.06 -26.89 34.34
CA ALA A 427 -12.58 -26.82 32.96
C ALA A 427 -11.37 -25.88 32.82
N ASP A 428 -10.40 -26.26 31.99
CA ASP A 428 -9.24 -25.46 31.67
C ASP A 428 -9.64 -24.22 30.85
N THR A 429 -9.63 -23.05 31.46
CA THR A 429 -9.93 -21.77 30.83
C THR A 429 -8.68 -21.06 30.28
N SER A 430 -7.51 -21.65 30.47
CA SER A 430 -6.22 -21.02 30.13
C SER A 430 -6.07 -20.67 28.65
N PHE A 431 -6.81 -21.37 27.76
CA PHE A 431 -6.74 -21.08 26.31
C PHE A 431 -7.16 -19.64 25.97
N PHE A 432 -8.20 -19.14 26.62
CA PHE A 432 -8.79 -17.83 26.32
C PHE A 432 -8.41 -16.73 27.32
N SER A 433 -7.96 -17.11 28.53
CA SER A 433 -7.58 -16.14 29.55
C SER A 433 -6.27 -15.41 29.21
N THR A 434 -6.25 -14.09 29.35
CA THR A 434 -5.02 -13.29 29.30
C THR A 434 -4.29 -13.24 30.65
N ASP A 435 -4.94 -13.72 31.71
CA ASP A 435 -4.43 -13.67 33.08
C ASP A 435 -3.86 -15.01 33.57
N ALA A 436 -3.68 -15.94 32.63
CA ALA A 436 -2.99 -17.20 32.86
C ALA A 436 -2.18 -17.62 31.64
N PRO A 437 -0.98 -18.20 31.80
CA PRO A 437 -0.29 -18.86 30.70
C PRO A 437 -1.13 -20.01 30.13
N TYR A 438 -0.83 -20.47 28.92
CA TYR A 438 -1.43 -21.68 28.40
C TYR A 438 -1.04 -22.88 29.27
N SER A 439 -2.01 -23.75 29.60
CA SER A 439 -1.70 -25.09 30.07
C SER A 439 -1.00 -25.88 28.94
N GLU A 440 -0.41 -27.03 29.30
CA GLU A 440 0.20 -27.92 28.31
C GLU A 440 -0.82 -28.37 27.24
N ALA A 441 -2.03 -28.70 27.65
CA ALA A 441 -3.13 -29.12 26.77
C ALA A 441 -3.59 -27.94 25.86
N ALA A 442 -3.76 -26.75 26.44
CA ALA A 442 -4.12 -25.55 25.68
C ALA A 442 -3.04 -25.17 24.68
N ARG A 443 -1.76 -25.28 25.05
CA ARG A 443 -0.63 -25.02 24.14
C ARG A 443 -0.58 -26.03 22.99
N ALA A 444 -0.71 -27.32 23.27
CA ALA A 444 -0.76 -28.36 22.24
C ALA A 444 -1.92 -28.13 21.25
N ARG A 445 -3.08 -27.67 21.76
CA ARG A 445 -4.22 -27.35 20.91
C ARG A 445 -3.95 -26.14 20.03
N LEU A 446 -3.33 -25.06 20.55
CA LEU A 446 -2.92 -23.90 19.77
C LEU A 446 -1.94 -24.31 18.66
N ASP A 447 -0.94 -25.10 19.00
CA ASP A 447 0.06 -25.58 18.05
C ASP A 447 -0.59 -26.40 16.92
N GLY A 448 -1.51 -27.31 17.23
CA GLY A 448 -2.29 -28.07 16.25
C GLY A 448 -3.11 -27.16 15.31
N MET A 449 -3.82 -26.17 15.88
CA MET A 449 -4.58 -25.21 15.07
C MET A 449 -3.69 -24.41 14.11
N VAL A 450 -2.52 -23.98 14.56
CA VAL A 450 -1.57 -23.22 13.74
C VAL A 450 -0.97 -24.10 12.64
N ASP A 451 -0.72 -25.39 12.92
CA ASP A 451 -0.28 -26.38 11.93
C ASP A 451 -1.33 -26.61 10.85
N ASP A 452 -2.58 -26.79 11.23
CA ASP A 452 -3.70 -27.01 10.29
C ASP A 452 -3.88 -25.81 9.36
N ILE A 453 -3.84 -24.58 9.90
CA ILE A 453 -3.98 -23.35 9.12
C ILE A 453 -2.78 -23.18 8.17
N TYR A 454 -1.56 -23.42 8.65
CA TYR A 454 -0.37 -23.36 7.81
C TYR A 454 -0.45 -24.36 6.65
N GLY A 455 -0.75 -25.62 6.95
CA GLY A 455 -0.90 -26.65 5.93
C GLY A 455 -2.02 -26.35 4.93
N SER A 456 -3.14 -25.79 5.41
CA SER A 456 -4.22 -25.32 4.53
C SER A 456 -3.76 -24.19 3.62
N PHE A 457 -3.01 -23.22 4.14
CA PHE A 457 -2.50 -22.10 3.34
C PHE A 457 -1.59 -22.60 2.20
N VAL A 458 -0.62 -23.45 2.51
CA VAL A 458 0.32 -23.99 1.50
C VAL A 458 -0.44 -24.79 0.43
N ARG A 459 -1.39 -25.66 0.81
CA ARG A 459 -2.21 -26.42 -0.15
C ARG A 459 -3.00 -25.51 -1.08
N LYS A 460 -3.60 -24.43 -0.55
CA LYS A 460 -4.38 -23.48 -1.35
C LYS A 460 -3.51 -22.67 -2.29
N VAL A 461 -2.32 -22.25 -1.85
CA VAL A 461 -1.34 -21.61 -2.73
C VAL A 461 -0.94 -22.56 -3.85
N ALA A 462 -0.59 -23.79 -3.53
CA ALA A 462 -0.23 -24.80 -4.52
C ALA A 462 -1.35 -24.98 -5.57
N ALA A 463 -2.59 -25.14 -5.12
CA ALA A 463 -3.74 -25.28 -6.01
C ALA A 463 -3.98 -24.02 -6.86
N GLY A 464 -3.98 -22.82 -6.28
CA GLY A 464 -4.20 -21.55 -6.98
C GLY A 464 -3.09 -21.24 -7.98
N ARG A 465 -1.85 -21.61 -7.68
CA ARG A 465 -0.69 -21.44 -8.55
C ARG A 465 -0.47 -22.62 -9.54
N LYS A 466 -1.32 -23.66 -9.46
CA LYS A 466 -1.25 -24.86 -10.31
C LYS A 466 0.08 -25.63 -10.16
N HIS A 467 0.57 -25.68 -8.95
CA HIS A 467 1.77 -26.40 -8.54
C HIS A 467 1.45 -27.45 -7.47
N THR A 468 2.39 -28.32 -7.17
CA THR A 468 2.27 -29.26 -6.05
C THR A 468 2.66 -28.58 -4.74
N VAL A 469 2.26 -29.20 -3.62
CA VAL A 469 2.65 -28.73 -2.29
C VAL A 469 4.18 -28.78 -2.13
N GLU A 470 4.82 -29.83 -2.64
CA GLU A 470 6.25 -30.04 -2.59
C GLU A 470 7.05 -28.98 -3.36
N GLU A 471 6.47 -28.42 -4.43
CA GLU A 471 7.06 -27.33 -5.19
C GLU A 471 6.94 -25.97 -4.48
N ILE A 472 5.84 -25.74 -3.76
CA ILE A 472 5.57 -24.46 -3.09
C ILE A 472 6.18 -24.41 -1.69
N GLU A 473 6.17 -25.51 -0.93
CA GLU A 473 6.61 -25.57 0.47
C GLU A 473 8.00 -24.93 0.72
N PRO A 474 9.04 -25.14 -0.15
CA PRO A 474 10.34 -24.52 0.05
C PRO A 474 10.34 -22.99 0.01
N PHE A 475 9.32 -22.39 -0.60
CA PHE A 475 9.18 -20.94 -0.74
C PHE A 475 8.20 -20.33 0.27
N ALA A 476 7.52 -21.18 1.02
CA ALA A 476 6.59 -20.81 2.09
C ALA A 476 7.33 -20.47 3.39
N HIS A 477 7.19 -21.23 4.44
CA HIS A 477 7.86 -21.10 5.75
C HIS A 477 7.72 -19.72 6.41
N GLY A 478 6.76 -18.90 5.98
CA GLY A 478 6.62 -17.52 6.43
C GLY A 478 7.58 -16.52 5.80
N ARG A 479 8.41 -16.96 4.84
CA ARG A 479 9.45 -16.14 4.21
C ARG A 479 8.86 -15.06 3.31
N ILE A 480 9.42 -13.85 3.40
CA ILE A 480 9.12 -12.73 2.50
C ILE A 480 10.03 -12.77 1.29
N TRP A 481 9.50 -12.31 0.15
CA TRP A 481 10.18 -12.25 -1.13
C TRP A 481 9.97 -10.89 -1.78
N SER A 482 10.94 -10.44 -2.60
CA SER A 482 10.69 -9.35 -3.55
C SER A 482 9.77 -9.83 -4.68
N GLY A 483 9.16 -8.90 -5.43
CA GLY A 483 8.38 -9.29 -6.62
C GLY A 483 9.22 -10.07 -7.63
N THR A 484 10.49 -9.68 -7.84
CA THR A 484 11.44 -10.39 -8.69
C THR A 484 11.67 -11.82 -8.20
N ASP A 485 11.93 -11.99 -6.90
CA ASP A 485 12.17 -13.29 -6.30
C ASP A 485 10.90 -14.14 -6.25
N GLY A 486 9.73 -13.52 -6.05
CA GLY A 486 8.41 -14.16 -6.09
C GLY A 486 8.10 -14.72 -7.48
N LYS A 487 8.45 -13.98 -8.54
CA LYS A 487 8.30 -14.47 -9.92
C LYS A 487 9.16 -15.71 -10.19
N ALA A 488 10.39 -15.72 -9.72
CA ALA A 488 11.28 -16.87 -9.86
C ALA A 488 10.80 -18.11 -9.06
N ARG A 489 9.78 -17.96 -8.21
CA ARG A 489 9.22 -18.98 -7.30
C ARG A 489 7.73 -19.24 -7.52
N PHE A 490 7.23 -18.92 -8.71
CA PHE A 490 5.84 -19.16 -9.13
C PHE A 490 4.78 -18.38 -8.31
N LEU A 491 5.19 -17.49 -7.41
CA LEU A 491 4.29 -16.71 -6.59
C LEU A 491 3.74 -15.46 -7.33
N VAL A 492 4.44 -15.01 -8.37
CA VAL A 492 4.09 -13.87 -9.22
C VAL A 492 4.24 -14.29 -10.68
N ASP A 493 3.29 -13.91 -11.53
CA ASP A 493 3.30 -14.26 -12.97
C ASP A 493 4.08 -13.22 -13.78
N GLU A 494 3.85 -11.94 -13.53
CA GLU A 494 4.42 -10.84 -14.30
C GLU A 494 4.98 -9.76 -13.39
N LEU A 495 6.04 -9.08 -13.86
CA LEU A 495 6.58 -7.89 -13.19
C LEU A 495 6.00 -6.63 -13.83
N GLY A 496 5.57 -5.68 -12.98
CA GLY A 496 5.03 -4.40 -13.40
C GLY A 496 3.92 -3.88 -12.48
N GLY A 497 3.16 -2.91 -12.97
CA GLY A 497 2.08 -2.25 -12.25
C GLY A 497 0.80 -2.13 -13.10
N TRP A 498 0.14 -0.96 -13.03
CA TRP A 498 -1.11 -0.70 -13.74
C TRP A 498 -1.06 -0.97 -15.25
N PRO A 499 -0.02 -0.57 -16.01
CA PRO A 499 0.03 -0.85 -17.45
C PRO A 499 0.01 -2.35 -17.76
N GLN A 500 0.72 -3.17 -16.98
CA GLN A 500 0.74 -4.63 -17.12
C GLN A 500 -0.61 -5.24 -16.73
N ALA A 501 -1.27 -4.70 -15.69
CA ALA A 501 -2.62 -5.13 -15.31
C ALA A 501 -3.62 -4.88 -16.46
N MET A 502 -3.55 -3.72 -17.12
CA MET A 502 -4.38 -3.43 -18.30
C MET A 502 -4.06 -4.38 -19.46
N ALA A 503 -2.79 -4.67 -19.72
CA ALA A 503 -2.37 -5.59 -20.77
C ALA A 503 -2.83 -7.02 -20.50
N ALA A 504 -2.63 -7.52 -19.28
CA ALA A 504 -3.10 -8.84 -18.85
C ALA A 504 -4.63 -8.95 -18.95
N THR A 505 -5.36 -7.90 -18.55
CA THR A 505 -6.82 -7.84 -18.69
C THR A 505 -7.25 -7.99 -20.15
N ARG A 506 -6.65 -7.24 -21.08
CA ARG A 506 -6.96 -7.37 -22.51
C ARG A 506 -6.68 -8.79 -23.02
N THR A 507 -5.55 -9.35 -22.64
CA THR A 507 -5.16 -10.72 -23.03
C THR A 507 -6.17 -11.74 -22.51
N ARG A 508 -6.60 -11.64 -21.26
CA ARG A 508 -7.58 -12.56 -20.65
C ARG A 508 -8.97 -12.43 -21.26
N LEU A 509 -9.33 -11.25 -21.74
CA LEU A 509 -10.60 -11.00 -22.43
C LEU A 509 -10.52 -11.28 -23.95
N GLY A 510 -9.37 -11.67 -24.49
CA GLY A 510 -9.19 -11.87 -25.94
C GLY A 510 -9.30 -10.60 -26.77
N LEU A 511 -9.03 -9.43 -26.16
CA LEU A 511 -9.12 -8.13 -26.81
C LEU A 511 -7.81 -7.76 -27.51
N ALA A 512 -7.90 -6.88 -28.51
CA ALA A 512 -6.73 -6.26 -29.11
C ALA A 512 -5.92 -5.45 -28.09
N THR A 513 -4.62 -5.29 -28.30
CA THR A 513 -3.71 -4.64 -27.36
C THR A 513 -4.05 -3.16 -27.09
N ASP A 514 -4.71 -2.52 -28.05
CA ASP A 514 -5.17 -1.11 -27.99
C ASP A 514 -6.68 -0.97 -27.72
N ALA A 515 -7.39 -2.08 -27.52
CA ALA A 515 -8.82 -2.06 -27.24
C ALA A 515 -9.14 -1.25 -26.00
N ASN A 516 -10.23 -0.48 -26.07
CA ASN A 516 -10.68 0.32 -24.95
C ASN A 516 -11.16 -0.56 -23.79
N ILE A 517 -10.75 -0.19 -22.59
CA ILE A 517 -11.23 -0.73 -21.32
C ILE A 517 -11.83 0.44 -20.53
N ARG A 518 -12.99 0.19 -19.92
CA ARG A 518 -13.61 1.10 -18.96
C ARG A 518 -13.41 0.57 -17.55
N LEU A 519 -12.75 1.34 -16.70
CA LEU A 519 -12.60 0.99 -15.29
C LEU A 519 -13.79 1.51 -14.47
N ARG A 520 -14.26 0.70 -13.54
CA ARG A 520 -15.29 1.03 -12.57
C ARG A 520 -14.87 0.56 -11.18
N ASP A 521 -14.76 1.49 -10.25
CA ASP A 521 -14.39 1.17 -8.86
C ASP A 521 -15.56 0.49 -8.13
N PHE A 522 -15.25 -0.54 -7.32
CA PHE A 522 -16.18 -1.23 -6.45
C PHE A 522 -15.61 -1.31 -5.02
N PRO A 523 -16.41 -0.99 -3.98
CA PRO A 523 -17.75 -0.39 -4.12
C PRO A 523 -17.64 0.97 -4.80
N ALA A 524 -18.73 1.41 -5.44
CA ALA A 524 -18.78 2.75 -6.03
C ALA A 524 -18.57 3.82 -4.94
N ASP A 525 -17.82 4.87 -5.27
CA ASP A 525 -17.59 5.99 -4.36
C ASP A 525 -18.93 6.58 -3.90
N LYS A 526 -19.13 6.61 -2.58
CA LYS A 526 -20.30 7.28 -2.01
C LYS A 526 -20.14 8.80 -2.21
N PRO A 527 -21.19 9.52 -2.67
CA PRO A 527 -21.13 10.97 -2.74
C PRO A 527 -20.70 11.56 -1.38
N PRO A 528 -19.90 12.65 -1.35
CA PRO A 528 -19.41 13.24 -0.10
C PRO A 528 -20.51 13.52 0.93
N ILE A 529 -21.70 13.88 0.48
CA ILE A 529 -22.87 14.10 1.34
C ILE A 529 -23.36 12.78 1.97
N ALA A 530 -23.35 11.68 1.23
CA ALA A 530 -23.75 10.38 1.76
C ALA A 530 -22.72 9.85 2.77
N ALA A 531 -21.42 10.12 2.55
CA ALA A 531 -20.37 9.82 3.50
C ALA A 531 -20.51 10.64 4.79
N LEU A 532 -20.84 11.93 4.69
CA LEU A 532 -21.11 12.81 5.84
C LEU A 532 -22.37 12.35 6.61
N LEU A 533 -23.44 12.00 5.92
CA LEU A 533 -24.67 11.50 6.54
C LEU A 533 -24.46 10.16 7.24
N ALA A 534 -23.65 9.27 6.67
CA ALA A 534 -23.26 8.01 7.31
C ALA A 534 -22.43 8.24 8.58
N MET A 535 -21.57 9.27 8.63
CA MET A 535 -20.85 9.67 9.83
C MET A 535 -21.77 10.24 10.92
N LEU A 536 -22.82 10.95 10.52
CA LEU A 536 -23.78 11.57 11.46
C LEU A 536 -24.85 10.58 11.95
N ASN A 537 -25.09 9.50 11.22
CA ASN A 537 -26.09 8.49 11.57
C ASN A 537 -25.54 7.08 11.31
N PRO A 538 -24.71 6.54 12.20
CA PRO A 538 -24.05 5.24 12.03
C PRO A 538 -25.04 4.05 12.05
N GLU A 539 -26.32 4.25 12.37
CA GLU A 539 -27.35 3.20 12.43
C GLU A 539 -28.08 2.93 11.11
N HIS A 540 -27.84 3.76 10.06
CA HIS A 540 -28.46 3.58 8.73
C HIS A 540 -27.40 3.30 7.66
N GLY A 541 -26.46 2.41 7.93
CA GLY A 541 -25.65 1.78 6.89
C GLY A 541 -26.47 0.72 6.17
N ASP A 542 -26.82 1.04 4.92
CA ASP A 542 -27.48 0.21 3.90
C ASP A 542 -27.73 -1.27 4.27
N SER A 543 -28.92 -1.53 4.78
CA SER A 543 -29.46 -2.88 4.90
C SER A 543 -30.24 -3.21 3.63
N SER A 544 -29.53 -3.55 2.58
CA SER A 544 -30.07 -4.36 1.49
C SER A 544 -29.22 -5.63 1.42
N ASP A 545 -29.37 -6.46 2.43
CA ASP A 545 -29.36 -7.91 2.41
C ASP A 545 -29.48 -8.37 3.87
N ASP A 546 -30.60 -9.04 4.10
CA ASP A 546 -31.04 -9.61 5.36
C ASP A 546 -30.08 -10.73 5.76
N ASP A 547 -29.29 -10.53 6.81
CA ASP A 547 -28.87 -11.58 7.72
C ASP A 547 -28.30 -10.94 8.99
N GLY A 548 -29.07 -11.10 10.07
CA GLY A 548 -28.84 -10.45 11.35
C GLY A 548 -27.60 -10.92 12.09
N ALA A 549 -26.79 -9.96 12.49
CA ALA A 549 -26.00 -10.06 13.72
C ALA A 549 -25.57 -8.66 14.20
N SER A 550 -26.22 -8.24 15.28
CA SER A 550 -25.84 -7.10 16.11
C SER A 550 -24.49 -7.31 16.80
N ALA A 551 -23.60 -6.33 16.75
CA ALA A 551 -22.59 -6.14 17.79
C ALA A 551 -22.08 -4.71 17.84
N THR A 552 -22.45 -4.02 18.88
CA THR A 552 -21.88 -2.76 19.37
C THR A 552 -20.44 -2.94 19.82
N THR A 553 -19.51 -2.09 19.32
CA THR A 553 -18.28 -1.80 20.04
C THR A 553 -17.81 -0.37 19.73
N ARG A 554 -17.78 0.47 20.76
CA ARG A 554 -17.23 1.84 20.72
C ARG A 554 -15.71 1.77 20.72
N ALA A 555 -15.05 2.46 19.82
CA ALA A 555 -13.60 2.67 19.80
C ALA A 555 -13.23 4.08 20.32
N VAL A 556 -12.21 4.15 21.16
CA VAL A 556 -11.57 5.39 21.65
C VAL A 556 -10.23 5.55 20.95
N HIS A 557 -9.94 6.76 20.53
CA HIS A 557 -8.85 7.20 19.66
C HIS A 557 -7.49 7.27 20.35
N VAL A 558 -6.39 6.88 19.71
CA VAL A 558 -4.99 7.19 20.05
C VAL A 558 -4.03 7.05 18.84
N ASP A 559 -3.03 7.89 18.81
CA ASP A 559 -1.97 8.26 17.85
C ASP A 559 -1.22 7.13 17.07
N GLY A 560 -0.81 7.41 15.81
CA GLY A 560 -0.51 6.45 14.75
C GLY A 560 0.68 5.47 14.94
N ALA A 561 1.84 5.86 15.49
CA ALA A 561 2.94 4.92 15.75
C ALA A 561 2.66 4.07 17.02
N ALA A 562 1.98 4.67 18.01
CA ALA A 562 1.40 3.94 19.13
C ALA A 562 0.25 3.03 18.67
N LEU A 563 -0.41 3.33 17.54
CA LEU A 563 -1.52 2.56 16.97
C LEU A 563 -1.04 1.32 16.18
N ALA A 564 0.07 1.40 15.44
CA ALA A 564 0.66 0.22 14.79
C ALA A 564 1.15 -0.79 15.84
N ALA A 565 1.82 -0.33 16.89
CA ALA A 565 2.19 -1.14 18.04
C ALA A 565 0.94 -1.61 18.84
N ARG A 566 -0.11 -0.78 18.95
CA ARG A 566 -1.38 -1.16 19.56
C ARG A 566 -2.21 -2.10 18.69
N LEU A 567 -2.26 -1.94 17.37
CA LEU A 567 -3.00 -2.84 16.48
C LEU A 567 -2.34 -4.21 16.42
N GLN A 568 -1.02 -4.28 16.45
CA GLN A 568 -0.30 -5.54 16.63
C GLN A 568 -0.53 -6.11 18.04
N ALA A 569 -0.48 -5.29 19.08
CA ALA A 569 -0.76 -5.70 20.46
C ALA A 569 -2.25 -6.02 20.69
N ASP A 570 -3.17 -5.25 20.12
CA ASP A 570 -4.62 -5.47 20.25
C ASP A 570 -5.09 -6.70 19.46
N SER A 571 -4.46 -7.01 18.33
CA SER A 571 -4.70 -8.26 17.60
C SER A 571 -4.12 -9.48 18.33
N ALA A 572 -2.96 -9.34 18.95
CA ALA A 572 -2.38 -10.36 19.81
C ALA A 572 -3.15 -10.50 21.13
N ALA A 573 -3.61 -9.39 21.72
CA ALA A 573 -4.38 -9.39 22.97
C ALA A 573 -5.80 -9.95 22.83
N ARG A 574 -6.39 -9.86 21.63
CA ARG A 574 -7.73 -10.43 21.37
C ARG A 574 -7.71 -11.92 20.99
N GLY A 575 -6.52 -12.55 21.01
CA GLY A 575 -6.39 -13.99 20.78
C GLY A 575 -6.95 -14.41 19.41
N GLY A 576 -6.45 -13.82 18.33
CA GLY A 576 -6.81 -14.20 16.95
C GLY A 576 -5.69 -14.96 16.26
N VAL A 577 -6.03 -15.74 15.23
CA VAL A 577 -5.04 -16.31 14.32
C VAL A 577 -4.79 -15.33 13.19
N HIS A 578 -3.54 -14.92 13.01
CA HIS A 578 -3.15 -13.85 12.09
C HIS A 578 -2.14 -14.30 11.05
N MET A 579 -2.34 -13.82 9.83
CA MET A 579 -1.39 -13.88 8.74
C MET A 579 -0.92 -12.46 8.45
N LEU A 580 0.19 -12.06 9.05
CA LEU A 580 0.85 -10.76 8.81
C LEU A 580 2.25 -10.98 8.25
N ALA A 581 2.62 -10.17 7.28
CA ALA A 581 4.00 -10.02 6.87
C ALA A 581 4.71 -9.09 7.89
N PRO A 582 6.01 -9.28 8.15
CA PRO A 582 6.77 -8.31 8.92
C PRO A 582 6.74 -6.97 8.18
N ILE A 583 6.34 -5.92 8.88
CA ILE A 583 6.48 -4.55 8.38
C ILE A 583 7.95 -4.19 8.58
N LEU A 584 8.70 -4.16 7.50
CA LEU A 584 10.02 -3.57 7.46
C LEU A 584 9.82 -2.11 7.09
N GLU A 585 10.12 -1.19 8.00
CA GLU A 585 10.46 0.16 7.58
C GLU A 585 11.77 0.06 6.81
N VAL A 586 11.66 -0.05 5.50
CA VAL A 586 12.79 0.14 4.60
C VAL A 586 13.03 1.64 4.60
N LEU A 587 13.93 2.08 5.45
CA LEU A 587 14.40 3.46 5.43
C LEU A 587 15.11 3.67 4.10
N PRO A 588 14.67 4.64 3.32
CA PRO A 588 15.26 4.97 2.02
C PRO A 588 16.69 5.46 2.16
#